data_a9d0d12c45b82244dd7b55ea691b7179
#
_entry.id   a9d0d12c45b82244dd7b55ea691b7179
#
_cell.length_a   1.000
_cell.length_b   1.000
_cell.length_c   1.000
_cell.angle_alpha   90.00
_cell.angle_beta   90.00
_cell.angle_gamma   90.00
#
_symmetry.space_group_name_H-M   'P 1'
#
loop_
_entity.id
_entity.type
_entity.pdbx_description
1 polymer ?
#
loop_
_entity_poly.entity_id
_entity_poly.type
_entity_poly.pdbx_seq_one_letter_code
_entity_poly.pdbx_strand_id
1 'polypeptide(L)'
;MSDTNVRSAVQLADQFASLFHCDGYVVLVADPETGEADAHGPYDGLGATRHAQQLRTDFDHAELADVLVRIVRLHRPRSSTP
;
A
#
# COMPACT_ATOMS: atom_id res chain seq x y z
N MET A 1 2.80 -5.57 34.13
CA MET A 1 1.85 -5.21 33.11
C MET A 1 2.16 -3.88 32.44
N SER A 2 2.54 -2.89 33.21
CA SER A 2 2.84 -1.56 32.68
C SER A 2 4.01 -1.56 31.70
N ASP A 3 5.07 -2.32 31.96
CA ASP A 3 6.23 -2.36 31.09
C ASP A 3 5.90 -2.88 29.70
N THR A 4 5.06 -3.91 29.62
CA THR A 4 4.63 -4.46 28.34
C THR A 4 3.81 -3.44 27.57
N ASN A 5 2.93 -2.73 28.23
CA ASN A 5 2.11 -1.72 27.59
C ASN A 5 2.93 -0.54 27.09
N VAL A 6 3.92 -0.14 27.86
CA VAL A 6 4.81 0.95 27.47
C VAL A 6 5.61 0.57 26.23
N ARG A 7 6.15 -0.64 26.21
CA ARG A 7 6.89 -1.11 25.04
C ARG A 7 6.03 -1.18 23.80
N SER A 8 4.81 -1.69 23.95
CA SER A 8 3.89 -1.76 22.81
C SER A 8 3.55 -0.39 22.28
N ALA A 9 3.34 0.59 23.16
CA ALA A 9 3.05 1.95 22.74
C ALA A 9 4.22 2.56 22.00
N VAL A 10 5.46 2.35 22.46
CA VAL A 10 6.64 2.87 21.79
C VAL A 10 6.81 2.22 20.42
N GLN A 11 6.62 0.91 20.32
CA GLN A 11 6.71 0.21 19.05
C GLN A 11 5.66 0.68 18.07
N LEU A 12 4.44 0.92 18.53
CA LEU A 12 3.39 1.44 17.68
C LEU A 12 3.71 2.84 17.19
N ALA A 13 4.26 3.69 18.07
CA ALA A 13 4.66 5.03 17.67
C ALA A 13 5.74 4.99 16.60
N ASP A 14 6.72 4.11 16.73
CA ASP A 14 7.77 3.93 15.72
C ASP A 14 7.20 3.43 14.41
N GLN A 15 6.27 2.49 14.46
CA GLN A 15 5.63 1.98 13.25
C GLN A 15 4.81 3.06 12.56
N PHE A 16 4.09 3.88 13.32
CA PHE A 16 3.35 4.99 12.75
C PHE A 16 4.27 6.00 12.10
N ALA A 17 5.38 6.31 12.75
CA ALA A 17 6.36 7.23 12.18
C ALA A 17 6.93 6.69 10.87
N SER A 18 7.22 5.39 10.82
CA SER A 18 7.69 4.74 9.59
C SER A 18 6.65 4.80 8.48
N LEU A 19 5.38 4.68 8.82
CA LEU A 19 4.32 4.73 7.81
C LEU A 19 4.17 6.11 7.19
N PHE A 20 4.49 7.18 7.92
CA PHE A 20 4.43 8.51 7.37
C PHE A 20 5.60 8.79 6.41
N HIS A 21 6.69 8.05 6.55
CA HIS A 21 7.87 8.21 5.71
C HIS A 21 7.98 7.04 4.75
N CYS A 22 7.15 7.04 3.73
CA CYS A 22 7.21 6.01 2.71
C CYS A 22 8.00 6.49 1.49
N ASP A 23 8.44 5.55 0.69
CA ASP A 23 9.23 5.81 -0.52
C ASP A 23 8.37 6.00 -1.75
N GLY A 24 7.09 6.16 -1.54
CA GLY A 24 6.13 6.33 -2.60
C GLY A 24 4.92 5.45 -2.37
N TYR A 25 4.09 5.36 -3.40
CA TYR A 25 2.85 4.59 -3.34
C TYR A 25 2.80 3.67 -4.53
N VAL A 26 2.24 2.50 -4.34
CA VAL A 26 1.95 1.58 -5.44
C VAL A 26 0.45 1.36 -5.49
N VAL A 27 -0.05 1.12 -6.69
CA VAL A 27 -1.44 0.74 -6.89
C VAL A 27 -1.47 -0.76 -7.08
N LEU A 28 -2.08 -1.45 -6.12
CA LEU A 28 -2.21 -2.89 -6.14
C LEU A 28 -3.52 -3.27 -6.80
N VAL A 29 -3.43 -4.16 -7.77
CA VAL A 29 -4.58 -4.70 -8.48
C VAL A 29 -4.61 -6.20 -8.23
N ALA A 30 -5.70 -6.70 -7.68
CA ALA A 30 -5.82 -8.11 -7.35
C ALA A 30 -7.14 -8.66 -7.90
N ASP A 31 -7.04 -9.80 -8.57
CA ASP A 31 -8.19 -10.51 -9.09
C ASP A 31 -8.43 -11.74 -8.21
N PRO A 32 -9.50 -11.75 -7.40
CA PRO A 32 -9.76 -12.89 -6.53
C PRO A 32 -10.13 -14.17 -7.27
N GLU A 33 -10.60 -14.08 -8.50
CA GLU A 33 -10.97 -15.27 -9.26
C GLU A 33 -9.75 -16.04 -9.73
N THR A 34 -8.73 -15.35 -10.18
CA THR A 34 -7.51 -16.01 -10.67
C THR A 34 -6.42 -16.07 -9.63
N GLY A 35 -6.50 -15.25 -8.58
CA GLY A 35 -5.45 -15.10 -7.60
C GLY A 35 -4.30 -14.25 -8.06
N GLU A 36 -4.38 -13.66 -9.25
CA GLU A 36 -3.33 -12.80 -9.76
C GLU A 36 -3.36 -11.45 -9.06
N ALA A 37 -2.18 -10.90 -8.83
CA ALA A 37 -2.04 -9.58 -8.26
C ALA A 37 -0.85 -8.88 -8.91
N ASP A 38 -1.05 -7.61 -9.23
CA ASP A 38 -0.03 -6.77 -9.83
C ASP A 38 0.12 -5.49 -9.03
N ALA A 39 1.31 -4.95 -9.04
CA ALA A 39 1.60 -3.67 -8.42
C ALA A 39 2.14 -2.71 -9.48
N HIS A 40 1.57 -1.53 -9.53
CA HIS A 40 1.97 -0.49 -10.47
C HIS A 40 2.57 0.67 -9.69
N GLY A 41 3.68 1.17 -10.13
CA GLY A 41 4.33 2.31 -9.48
C GLY A 41 5.84 2.17 -9.48
N PRO A 42 6.53 2.95 -8.61
CA PRO A 42 5.92 3.81 -7.59
C PRO A 42 5.43 5.14 -8.16
N TYR A 43 4.45 5.71 -7.47
CA TYR A 43 3.90 7.03 -7.75
C TYR A 43 3.98 7.90 -6.50
N ASP A 44 3.85 9.21 -6.66
CA ASP A 44 3.52 10.05 -5.51
C ASP A 44 2.04 9.85 -5.14
N GLY A 45 1.60 10.46 -4.05
CA GLY A 45 0.23 10.24 -3.56
C GLY A 45 -0.84 10.63 -4.58
N LEU A 46 -0.64 11.76 -5.28
CA LEU A 46 -1.59 12.22 -6.27
C LEU A 46 -1.60 11.32 -7.50
N GLY A 47 -0.42 10.92 -7.97
CA GLY A 47 -0.29 10.02 -9.10
C GLY A 47 -0.92 8.66 -8.84
N ALA A 48 -0.71 8.12 -7.65
CA ALA A 48 -1.33 6.86 -7.25
C ALA A 48 -2.85 6.96 -7.23
N THR A 49 -3.37 8.07 -6.68
CA THR A 49 -4.82 8.30 -6.63
C THR A 49 -5.42 8.35 -8.03
N ARG A 50 -4.78 9.10 -8.92
CA ARG A 50 -5.25 9.21 -10.31
C ARG A 50 -5.23 7.87 -11.03
N HIS A 51 -4.14 7.14 -10.87
CA HIS A 51 -4.01 5.83 -11.52
C HIS A 51 -5.03 4.84 -10.99
N ALA A 52 -5.24 4.82 -9.68
CA ALA A 52 -6.24 3.94 -9.06
C ALA A 52 -7.65 4.27 -9.56
N GLN A 53 -7.98 5.55 -9.66
CA GLN A 53 -9.28 5.96 -10.19
C GLN A 53 -9.47 5.54 -11.64
N GLN A 54 -8.43 5.68 -12.44
CA GLN A 54 -8.48 5.27 -13.84
C GLN A 54 -8.71 3.77 -13.96
N LEU A 55 -8.01 2.99 -13.16
CA LEU A 55 -8.18 1.54 -13.17
C LEU A 55 -9.57 1.13 -12.73
N ARG A 56 -10.10 1.76 -11.69
CA ARG A 56 -11.46 1.47 -11.22
C ARG A 56 -12.49 1.78 -12.30
N THR A 57 -12.33 2.89 -12.99
CA THR A 57 -13.19 3.24 -14.09
C THR A 57 -13.11 2.22 -15.22
N ASP A 58 -11.90 1.82 -15.58
CA ASP A 58 -11.69 0.84 -16.64
C ASP A 58 -12.31 -0.52 -16.29
N PHE A 59 -12.14 -0.96 -15.03
CA PHE A 59 -12.71 -2.22 -14.59
C PHE A 59 -14.24 -2.16 -14.52
N ASP A 60 -14.80 -1.03 -14.12
CA ASP A 60 -16.25 -0.85 -14.13
C ASP A 60 -16.80 -0.95 -15.54
N HIS A 61 -16.15 -0.31 -16.51
CA HIS A 61 -16.53 -0.39 -17.91
C HIS A 61 -16.42 -1.82 -18.46
N ALA A 62 -15.46 -2.58 -17.98
CA ALA A 62 -15.26 -3.97 -18.38
C ALA A 62 -16.12 -4.95 -17.57
N GLU A 63 -16.95 -4.45 -16.65
CA GLU A 63 -17.79 -5.25 -15.78
C GLU A 63 -16.99 -6.22 -14.89
N LEU A 64 -15.80 -5.80 -14.48
CA LEU A 64 -14.92 -6.57 -13.60
C LEU A 64 -15.02 -6.05 -12.18
N ALA A 65 -16.19 -6.16 -11.59
CA ALA A 65 -16.47 -5.58 -10.27
C ALA A 65 -15.71 -6.24 -9.14
N ASP A 66 -15.25 -7.48 -9.34
CA ASP A 66 -14.57 -8.24 -8.30
C ASP A 66 -13.08 -7.91 -8.20
N VAL A 67 -12.54 -7.18 -9.16
CA VAL A 67 -11.13 -6.79 -9.13
C VAL A 67 -10.93 -5.70 -8.09
N LEU A 68 -9.96 -5.92 -7.21
CA LEU A 68 -9.64 -4.98 -6.14
C LEU A 68 -8.53 -4.05 -6.58
N VAL A 69 -8.73 -2.75 -6.32
CA VAL A 69 -7.72 -1.73 -6.59
C VAL A 69 -7.44 -1.01 -5.27
N ARG A 70 -6.20 -1.03 -4.82
CA ARG A 70 -5.81 -0.41 -3.55
C ARG A 70 -4.53 0.38 -3.72
N ILE A 71 -4.43 1.47 -2.99
CA ILE A 71 -3.21 2.24 -2.90
C ILE A 71 -2.50 1.80 -1.62
N VAL A 72 -1.25 1.37 -1.74
CA VAL A 72 -0.46 0.94 -0.61
C VAL A 72 0.85 1.71 -0.57
N ARG A 73 1.39 1.88 0.62
CA ARG A 73 2.67 2.56 0.80
C ARG A 73 3.80 1.62 0.45
N LEU A 74 4.79 2.16 -0.25
CA LEU A 74 5.99 1.41 -0.58
C LEU A 74 7.09 1.80 0.39
N HIS A 75 7.72 0.82 0.97
CA HIS A 75 8.88 1.00 1.82
C HIS A 75 10.03 0.20 1.24
N ARG A 76 11.05 0.89 0.79
CA ARG A 76 12.23 0.21 0.28
C ARG A 76 13.03 -0.40 1.43
N PRO A 77 13.65 -1.56 1.21
CA PRO A 77 14.51 -2.11 2.24
C PRO A 77 15.63 -1.14 2.55
N ARG A 78 15.87 -0.91 3.82
CA ARG A 78 17.06 -0.17 4.21
C ARG A 78 18.25 -1.08 3.99
N SER A 79 19.25 -0.58 3.32
CA SER A 79 20.45 -1.36 3.19
C SER A 79 21.10 -1.40 4.57
N SER A 80 20.86 -2.49 5.25
CA SER A 80 21.59 -2.77 6.46
C SER A 80 22.93 -3.28 6.01
N THR A 81 23.83 -2.40 5.78
CA THR A 81 25.17 -2.83 5.49
C THR A 81 25.78 -3.42 6.71
N PRO A 82 26.23 -4.62 6.64
CA PRO A 82 27.10 -5.14 7.67
C PRO A 82 28.40 -4.34 7.70
#